data_720525b3e437cfc44fa93180ce9b9445
#
_entry.id   720525b3e437cfc44fa93180ce9b9445
#
_cell.length_a   1.000
_cell.length_b   1.000
_cell.length_c   1.000
_cell.angle_alpha   90.00
_cell.angle_beta   90.00
_cell.angle_gamma   90.00
#
_symmetry.space_group_name_H-M   'P 1'
#
loop_
_entity.id
_entity.type
_entity.pdbx_description
1 polymer ?
#
loop_
_entity_poly.entity_id
_entity_poly.type
_entity_poly.pdbx_seq_one_letter_code
_entity_poly.pdbx_strand_id
1 'polypeptide(L)' 'MMVVRVQAALMRLGYYTGDIDGSLGPQTRVAIKAYQKAQGLSQTGRMDIQTLSRLGISIP' A
#
# COMPACT_ATOMS: atom_id res chain seq x y z
N MET A 1 9.41 -6.58 -7.11
CA MET A 1 8.23 -7.18 -6.47
C MET A 1 7.26 -6.11 -6.03
N MET A 2 6.02 -6.29 -6.42
CA MET A 2 5.01 -5.24 -6.21
C MET A 2 4.71 -5.01 -4.71
N VAL A 3 4.50 -6.08 -3.94
CA VAL A 3 4.15 -5.96 -2.54
C VAL A 3 5.26 -5.27 -1.75
N VAL A 4 6.51 -5.64 -2.03
CA VAL A 4 7.65 -5.01 -1.36
C VAL A 4 7.67 -3.50 -1.63
N ARG A 5 7.43 -3.10 -2.88
CA ARG A 5 7.40 -1.68 -3.23
C ARG A 5 6.29 -0.93 -2.50
N VAL A 6 5.12 -1.55 -2.41
CA VAL A 6 3.98 -0.97 -1.70
C VAL A 6 4.29 -0.83 -0.22
N GLN A 7 4.83 -1.88 0.39
CA GLN A 7 5.20 -1.85 1.81
C GLN A 7 6.23 -0.77 2.09
N ALA A 8 7.25 -0.66 1.24
CA ALA A 8 8.29 0.35 1.41
C ALA A 8 7.72 1.76 1.27
N ALA A 9 6.84 1.97 0.30
CA ALA A 9 6.21 3.28 0.10
C ALA A 9 5.32 3.65 1.28
N LEU A 10 4.52 2.70 1.76
CA LEU A 10 3.64 2.94 2.90
C LEU A 10 4.43 3.17 4.18
N MET A 11 5.55 2.48 4.35
CA MET A 11 6.43 2.68 5.50
C MET A 11 7.02 4.08 5.47
N ARG A 12 7.50 4.53 4.32
CA ARG A 12 8.08 5.86 4.17
C ARG A 12 7.06 6.94 4.49
N LEU A 13 5.79 6.70 4.14
CA LEU A 13 4.71 7.64 4.38
C LEU A 13 4.10 7.54 5.78
N GLY A 14 4.53 6.54 6.57
CA GLY A 14 4.07 6.38 7.94
C GLY A 14 2.82 5.53 8.11
N TYR A 15 2.35 4.85 7.07
CA TYR A 15 1.16 4.00 7.16
C TYR A 15 1.45 2.56 7.53
N TYR A 16 2.68 2.10 7.35
CA TYR A 16 3.06 0.71 7.58
C TYR A 16 4.27 0.66 8.50
N THR A 17 4.17 -0.14 9.56
CA THR A 17 5.25 -0.30 10.55
C THR A 17 5.76 -1.73 10.65
N GLY A 18 5.20 -2.65 9.86
CA GLY A 18 5.62 -4.05 9.88
C GLY A 18 6.87 -4.31 9.05
N ASP A 19 7.18 -5.58 8.87
CA ASP A 19 8.32 -6.01 8.07
C ASP A 19 8.01 -5.90 6.58
N ILE A 20 9.04 -5.56 5.80
CA ILE A 20 8.94 -5.57 4.35
C ILE A 20 9.28 -6.98 3.90
N ASP A 21 8.27 -7.84 3.93
CA ASP A 21 8.44 -9.28 3.68
C ASP A 21 7.86 -9.74 2.34
N GLY A 22 7.25 -8.81 1.58
CA GLY A 22 6.62 -9.16 0.31
C GLY A 22 5.32 -9.91 0.45
N SER A 23 4.74 -9.97 1.65
CA SER A 23 3.51 -10.70 1.92
C SER A 23 2.35 -9.72 2.12
N LEU A 24 1.26 -9.97 1.40
CA LEU A 24 0.05 -9.14 1.52
C LEU A 24 -0.84 -9.71 2.64
N GLY A 25 -0.35 -9.60 3.88
CA GLY A 25 -1.06 -10.07 5.05
C GLY A 25 -1.99 -9.02 5.64
N PRO A 26 -2.64 -9.33 6.77
CA PRO A 26 -3.59 -8.41 7.39
C PRO A 26 -3.00 -7.04 7.73
N GLN A 27 -1.77 -7.01 8.22
CA GLN A 27 -1.14 -5.75 8.60
C GLN A 27 -0.90 -4.85 7.40
N THR A 28 -0.45 -5.43 6.28
CA THR A 28 -0.25 -4.68 5.04
C THR A 28 -1.59 -4.16 4.50
N ARG A 29 -2.64 -4.97 4.58
CA ARG A 29 -3.97 -4.57 4.12
C ARG A 29 -4.51 -3.40 4.92
N VAL A 30 -4.32 -3.41 6.23
CA VAL A 30 -4.73 -2.30 7.09
C VAL A 30 -4.02 -1.02 6.68
N ALA A 31 -2.73 -1.11 6.40
CA ALA A 31 -1.95 0.04 5.95
C ALA A 31 -2.45 0.57 4.61
N ILE A 32 -2.77 -0.33 3.66
CA ILE A 32 -3.31 0.07 2.36
C ILE A 32 -4.65 0.79 2.56
N LYS A 33 -5.53 0.25 3.39
CA LYS A 33 -6.83 0.88 3.64
C LYS A 33 -6.67 2.26 4.24
N ALA A 34 -5.75 2.43 5.18
CA ALA A 34 -5.50 3.73 5.80
C ALA A 34 -5.04 4.75 4.76
N TYR A 35 -4.14 4.33 3.88
CA TYR A 35 -3.65 5.19 2.81
C TYR A 35 -4.78 5.54 1.84
N GLN A 36 -5.57 4.54 1.45
CA GLN A 36 -6.70 4.77 0.55
C GLN A 36 -7.68 5.77 1.13
N LYS A 37 -7.97 5.65 2.42
CA LYS A 37 -8.85 6.60 3.10
C LYS A 37 -8.28 8.02 3.04
N ALA A 38 -7.00 8.16 3.32
CA ALA A 38 -6.33 9.47 3.29
C ALA A 38 -6.36 10.09 1.90
N GLN A 39 -6.36 9.26 0.85
CA GLN A 39 -6.38 9.72 -0.54
C GLN A 39 -7.79 9.87 -1.11
N GLY A 40 -8.82 9.59 -0.33
CA GLY A 40 -10.20 9.66 -0.83
C GLY A 40 -10.57 8.53 -1.77
N LEU A 41 -9.85 7.41 -1.71
CA LEU A 41 -10.11 6.24 -2.55
C LEU A 41 -10.97 5.23 -1.80
N SER A 42 -11.56 4.28 -2.54
CA SER A 42 -12.27 3.16 -1.92
C SER A 42 -11.29 2.34 -1.08
N GLN A 43 -11.71 2.00 0.14
CA GLN A 43 -10.86 1.29 1.09
C GLN A 43 -10.95 -0.21 0.85
N THR A 44 -10.39 -0.67 -0.25
CA THR A 44 -10.42 -2.10 -0.63
C THR A 44 -9.38 -2.93 0.09
N GLY A 45 -8.31 -2.32 0.55
CA GLY A 45 -7.17 -3.03 1.11
C GLY A 45 -6.36 -3.77 0.07
N ARG A 46 -6.58 -3.47 -1.21
CA ARG A 46 -5.90 -4.13 -2.32
C ARG A 46 -5.02 -3.14 -3.07
N MET A 47 -4.07 -3.67 -3.83
CA MET A 47 -3.17 -2.85 -4.64
C MET A 47 -3.83 -2.50 -5.97
N ASP A 48 -4.92 -1.74 -5.89
CA ASP A 48 -5.63 -1.28 -7.07
C ASP A 48 -4.76 -0.32 -7.89
N ILE A 49 -5.07 -0.20 -9.17
CA ILE A 49 -4.33 0.69 -10.06
C ILE A 49 -4.33 2.12 -9.51
N GLN A 50 -5.47 2.59 -9.01
CA GLN A 50 -5.58 3.94 -8.44
C GLN A 50 -4.67 4.09 -7.24
N THR A 51 -4.63 3.09 -6.37
CA THR A 51 -3.79 3.10 -5.18
C THR A 51 -2.31 3.12 -5.56
N LEU A 52 -1.92 2.25 -6.47
CA LEU A 52 -0.53 2.20 -6.95
C LEU A 52 -0.11 3.50 -7.61
N SER A 53 -1.01 4.07 -8.41
CA SER A 53 -0.75 5.34 -9.08
C SER A 53 -0.47 6.45 -8.06
N ARG A 54 -1.27 6.52 -7.00
CA ARG A 54 -1.08 7.53 -5.95
C ARG A 54 0.21 7.32 -5.19
N LEU A 55 0.64 6.07 -5.04
CA LEU A 55 1.92 5.75 -4.39
C LEU A 55 3.11 6.01 -5.30
N GLY A 56 2.88 6.32 -6.58
CA GLY A 56 3.94 6.54 -7.52
C GLY A 56 4.58 5.26 -8.04
N ILE A 57 3.85 4.15 -7.97
CA ILE A 57 4.34 2.85 -8.41
C ILE A 57 3.78 2.57 -9.80
N SER A 58 4.68 2.42 -10.76
CA SER A 58 4.29 2.11 -12.14
C SER A 58 4.07 0.61 -12.32
N ILE A 59 3.03 0.28 -13.11
CA ILE A 59 2.77 -1.08 -13.53
C ILE A 59 3.31 -1.21 -14.95
N PRO A 60 4.19 -2.18 -15.20
CA PRO A 60 4.75 -2.37 -16.54
C PRO A 60 3.70 -2.74 -17.57
#